data_772162d2c49bce6aba5c53faacbd83ca
#
_entry.id   772162d2c49bce6aba5c53faacbd83ca
#
_cell.length_a   1.000
_cell.length_b   1.000
_cell.length_c   1.000
_cell.angle_alpha   90.00
_cell.angle_beta   90.00
_cell.angle_gamma   90.00
#
_symmetry.space_group_name_H-M   'P 1'
#
loop_
_entity.id
_entity.type
_entity.pdbx_description
1 polymer ?
#
loop_
_entity_poly.entity_id
_entity_poly.type
_entity_poly.pdbx_seq_one_letter_code
_entity_poly.pdbx_strand_id
1 'polypeptide(L)'
;MWRIALAASFLLTVSLNAQWLDWRTPGIPRTADGRPDLAAPAPRTHDGRPDLSGLWAAAPNPYRFNLIQDLQDEAIFRPAAAAVFQRRVVDFRRDDPVTNCLPGGPSDMLSSTYRIMQSPAVVALLYENGTGRYRQIYMDGRKLPTDPNPTWLGYSVGRWE
;
A
#
# COMPACT_ATOMS: atom_id res chain seq x y z
N MET A 1 -36.36 25.59 33.22
CA MET A 1 -34.98 25.40 32.67
C MET A 1 -34.69 23.99 32.14
N TRP A 2 -35.22 22.91 32.67
CA TRP A 2 -35.01 21.53 32.18
C TRP A 2 -35.58 21.23 30.78
N ARG A 3 -36.67 21.87 30.40
CA ARG A 3 -37.31 21.68 29.08
C ARG A 3 -36.49 22.24 27.92
N ILE A 4 -35.69 23.27 28.14
CA ILE A 4 -34.80 23.86 27.12
C ILE A 4 -33.57 22.96 26.90
N ALA A 5 -33.05 22.32 27.98
CA ALA A 5 -31.93 21.40 27.87
C ALA A 5 -32.25 20.14 27.07
N LEU A 6 -33.48 19.61 27.20
CA LEU A 6 -33.94 18.45 26.43
C LEU A 6 -34.12 18.78 24.93
N ALA A 7 -34.58 19.98 24.59
CA ALA A 7 -34.71 20.41 23.19
C ALA A 7 -33.35 20.63 22.51
N ALA A 8 -32.36 21.13 23.27
CA ALA A 8 -30.97 21.30 22.76
C ALA A 8 -30.27 19.94 22.51
N SER A 9 -30.56 18.92 23.34
CA SER A 9 -30.01 17.57 23.14
C SER A 9 -30.57 16.86 21.91
N PHE A 10 -31.79 17.18 21.50
CA PHE A 10 -32.40 16.57 20.29
C PHE A 10 -31.88 17.20 18.98
N LEU A 11 -31.36 18.44 19.03
CA LEU A 11 -30.79 19.10 17.85
C LEU A 11 -29.36 18.63 17.52
N LEU A 12 -28.70 17.89 18.43
CA LEU A 12 -27.36 17.34 18.23
C LEU A 12 -27.34 15.96 17.58
N THR A 13 -28.51 15.39 17.28
CA THR A 13 -28.61 14.11 16.56
C THR A 13 -28.74 14.27 15.03
N VAL A 14 -28.35 15.40 14.49
CA VAL A 14 -28.13 15.51 13.04
C VAL A 14 -26.97 14.58 12.72
N SER A 15 -27.26 13.51 12.01
CA SER A 15 -26.24 12.61 11.48
C SER A 15 -25.22 13.44 10.74
N LEU A 16 -24.05 13.65 11.33
CA LEU A 16 -22.92 14.23 10.65
C LEU A 16 -22.50 13.22 9.59
N ASN A 17 -23.00 13.38 8.38
CA ASN A 17 -22.50 12.66 7.21
C ASN A 17 -21.07 13.13 6.89
N ALA A 18 -20.18 13.03 7.88
CA ALA A 18 -18.77 13.36 7.77
C ALA A 18 -17.96 12.20 7.17
N GLN A 19 -18.65 11.13 6.75
CA GLN A 19 -18.00 9.96 6.18
C GLN A 19 -17.95 10.09 4.67
N TRP A 20 -16.79 9.75 4.10
CA TRP A 20 -16.51 9.80 2.67
C TRP A 20 -17.21 8.70 1.85
N LEU A 21 -18.22 8.03 2.40
CA LEU A 21 -18.89 6.88 1.80
C LEU A 21 -19.49 7.19 0.42
N ASP A 22 -19.98 8.41 0.23
CA ASP A 22 -20.58 8.85 -1.03
C ASP A 22 -19.63 9.71 -1.88
N TRP A 23 -18.36 9.82 -1.47
CA TRP A 23 -17.38 10.58 -2.23
C TRP A 23 -17.04 9.87 -3.54
N ARG A 24 -17.42 10.49 -4.64
CA ARG A 24 -17.07 9.97 -5.96
C ARG A 24 -15.68 10.44 -6.35
N THR A 25 -14.75 9.49 -6.51
CA THR A 25 -13.42 9.81 -7.03
C THR A 25 -13.55 10.46 -8.41
N PRO A 26 -13.00 11.67 -8.60
CA PRO A 26 -13.01 12.33 -9.91
C PRO A 26 -12.21 11.54 -10.96
N GLY A 27 -12.60 11.68 -12.25
CA GLY A 27 -11.84 11.10 -13.36
C GLY A 27 -12.05 9.60 -13.62
N ILE A 28 -12.82 8.90 -12.79
CA ILE A 28 -13.15 7.49 -13.05
C ILE A 28 -14.28 7.41 -14.07
N PRO A 29 -14.09 6.71 -15.21
CA PRO A 29 -15.16 6.40 -16.16
C PRO A 29 -16.33 5.68 -15.46
N ARG A 30 -17.55 6.01 -15.84
CA ARG A 30 -18.75 5.43 -15.22
C ARG A 30 -19.75 4.97 -16.25
N THR A 31 -20.44 3.91 -15.92
CA THR A 31 -21.59 3.39 -16.63
C THR A 31 -22.81 4.32 -16.44
N ALA A 32 -23.86 4.14 -17.24
CA ALA A 32 -25.07 4.96 -17.18
C ALA A 32 -25.76 4.93 -15.79
N ASP A 33 -25.61 3.85 -15.03
CA ASP A 33 -26.12 3.71 -13.67
C ASP A 33 -25.17 4.28 -12.59
N GLY A 34 -24.08 4.93 -13.01
CA GLY A 34 -23.13 5.65 -12.13
C GLY A 34 -22.08 4.80 -11.47
N ARG A 35 -22.00 3.51 -11.76
CA ARG A 35 -20.94 2.61 -11.27
C ARG A 35 -19.63 2.82 -12.03
N PRO A 36 -18.45 2.51 -11.45
CA PRO A 36 -17.20 2.49 -12.20
C PRO A 36 -17.31 1.57 -13.43
N ASP A 37 -16.93 2.06 -14.59
CA ASP A 37 -16.89 1.28 -15.82
C ASP A 37 -15.53 0.56 -15.91
N LEU A 38 -15.54 -0.72 -15.55
CA LEU A 38 -14.34 -1.56 -15.58
C LEU A 38 -13.94 -2.00 -17.00
N ALA A 39 -14.81 -1.78 -18.00
CA ALA A 39 -14.51 -2.04 -19.40
C ALA A 39 -13.93 -0.83 -20.14
N ALA A 40 -13.94 0.33 -19.51
CA ALA A 40 -13.37 1.54 -20.09
C ALA A 40 -11.86 1.38 -20.36
N PRO A 41 -11.32 2.03 -21.39
CA PRO A 41 -9.88 2.08 -21.60
C PRO A 41 -9.14 2.57 -20.35
N ALA A 42 -7.97 1.98 -20.07
CA ALA A 42 -7.14 2.41 -18.97
C ALA A 42 -6.76 3.90 -19.11
N PRO A 43 -6.80 4.67 -18.02
CA PRO A 43 -6.45 6.09 -18.05
C PRO A 43 -5.01 6.29 -18.53
N ARG A 44 -4.80 7.42 -19.21
CA ARG A 44 -3.48 7.80 -19.70
C ARG A 44 -3.10 9.19 -19.23
N THR A 45 -1.84 9.39 -19.01
CA THR A 45 -1.25 10.71 -18.75
C THR A 45 -1.28 11.56 -20.02
N HIS A 46 -1.02 12.86 -19.89
CA HIS A 46 -1.00 13.79 -21.04
C HIS A 46 0.04 13.43 -22.12
N ASP A 47 1.09 12.70 -21.74
CA ASP A 47 2.13 12.20 -22.64
C ASP A 47 1.84 10.78 -23.18
N GLY A 48 0.60 10.30 -22.98
CA GLY A 48 0.08 9.05 -23.55
C GLY A 48 0.49 7.77 -22.81
N ARG A 49 1.26 7.87 -21.73
CA ARG A 49 1.65 6.72 -20.91
C ARG A 49 0.48 6.24 -20.05
N PRO A 50 0.46 4.98 -19.61
CA PRO A 50 -0.51 4.53 -18.61
C PRO A 50 -0.46 5.40 -17.36
N ASP A 51 -1.63 5.88 -16.91
CA ASP A 51 -1.75 6.61 -15.66
C ASP A 51 -2.06 5.62 -14.52
N LEU A 52 -1.07 5.37 -13.69
CA LEU A 52 -1.17 4.49 -12.53
C LEU A 52 -1.59 5.23 -11.26
N SER A 53 -1.77 6.56 -11.34
CA SER A 53 -2.11 7.38 -10.16
C SER A 53 -3.43 6.93 -9.54
N GLY A 54 -3.48 6.88 -8.23
CA GLY A 54 -4.71 6.51 -7.52
C GLY A 54 -4.46 5.64 -6.31
N LEU A 55 -5.56 5.16 -5.75
CA LEU A 55 -5.55 4.25 -4.61
C LEU A 55 -5.61 2.80 -5.11
N TRP A 56 -4.70 2.00 -4.62
CA TRP A 56 -4.54 0.61 -4.98
C TRP A 56 -4.61 -0.28 -3.74
N ALA A 57 -5.18 -1.44 -3.91
CA ALA A 57 -5.18 -2.49 -2.90
C ALA A 57 -4.73 -3.80 -3.53
N ALA A 58 -3.93 -4.57 -2.82
CA ALA A 58 -3.59 -5.90 -3.25
C ALA A 58 -4.87 -6.76 -3.33
N ALA A 59 -5.04 -7.51 -4.41
CA ALA A 59 -6.09 -8.51 -4.48
C ALA A 59 -5.93 -9.52 -3.33
N PRO A 60 -7.03 -10.09 -2.82
CA PRO A 60 -6.95 -11.17 -1.84
C PRO A 60 -6.03 -12.27 -2.36
N ASN A 61 -4.99 -12.56 -1.59
CA ASN A 61 -4.01 -13.58 -1.94
C ASN A 61 -3.70 -14.42 -0.70
N PRO A 62 -3.84 -15.74 -0.74
CA PRO A 62 -3.54 -16.62 0.38
C PRO A 62 -2.08 -16.49 0.85
N TYR A 63 -1.16 -16.17 -0.06
CA TYR A 63 0.27 -16.00 0.25
C TYR A 63 0.62 -14.68 0.94
N ARG A 64 -0.37 -13.81 1.15
CA ARG A 64 -0.14 -12.50 1.77
C ARG A 64 0.55 -12.57 3.13
N PHE A 65 0.18 -13.56 3.93
CA PHE A 65 0.69 -13.73 5.30
C PHE A 65 1.64 -14.92 5.43
N ASN A 66 1.63 -15.81 4.46
CA ASN A 66 2.47 -16.99 4.44
C ASN A 66 2.87 -17.32 3.00
N LEU A 67 4.02 -16.87 2.57
CA LEU A 67 4.54 -17.10 1.21
C LEU A 67 4.77 -18.58 0.88
N ILE A 68 4.77 -19.44 1.88
CA ILE A 68 5.03 -20.86 1.76
C ILE A 68 3.80 -21.71 2.14
N GLN A 69 2.60 -21.13 2.09
CA GLN A 69 1.39 -21.76 2.60
C GLN A 69 1.07 -23.13 1.94
N ASP A 70 1.39 -23.30 0.68
CA ASP A 70 1.18 -24.51 -0.09
C ASP A 70 2.42 -25.40 -0.25
N LEU A 71 3.54 -24.95 0.28
CA LEU A 71 4.75 -25.73 0.28
C LEU A 71 4.78 -26.58 1.57
N GLN A 72 4.41 -27.83 1.41
CA GLN A 72 4.62 -28.83 2.44
C GLN A 72 6.11 -29.11 2.49
N ASP A 73 6.74 -28.78 3.60
CA ASP A 73 8.11 -29.11 4.02
C ASP A 73 9.27 -28.25 3.52
N GLU A 74 9.87 -27.51 4.48
CA GLU A 74 11.24 -27.68 4.98
C GLU A 74 12.40 -27.38 4.03
N ALA A 75 12.29 -27.69 2.76
CA ALA A 75 13.41 -27.57 1.83
C ALA A 75 13.70 -26.14 1.35
N ILE A 76 12.87 -25.16 1.72
CA ILE A 76 12.94 -23.79 1.20
C ILE A 76 13.99 -22.97 1.94
N PHE A 77 14.18 -23.26 3.22
CA PHE A 77 15.13 -22.52 4.03
C PHE A 77 16.52 -23.15 3.95
N ARG A 78 17.51 -22.33 3.67
CA ARG A 78 18.88 -22.73 3.99
C ARG A 78 18.99 -22.99 5.49
N PRO A 79 19.86 -23.92 5.94
CA PRO A 79 19.93 -24.29 7.37
C PRO A 79 20.06 -23.11 8.33
N ALA A 80 20.88 -22.12 7.99
CA ALA A 80 21.03 -20.90 8.80
C ALA A 80 19.72 -20.07 8.86
N ALA A 81 18.97 -19.99 7.77
CA ALA A 81 17.71 -19.26 7.72
C ALA A 81 16.61 -20.03 8.49
N ALA A 82 16.58 -21.36 8.42
CA ALA A 82 15.67 -22.18 9.20
C ALA A 82 15.84 -21.97 10.70
N ALA A 83 17.07 -21.95 11.19
CA ALA A 83 17.37 -21.67 12.60
C ALA A 83 16.88 -20.28 13.05
N VAL A 84 17.04 -19.27 12.21
CA VAL A 84 16.53 -17.92 12.47
C VAL A 84 15.00 -17.89 12.48
N PHE A 85 14.37 -18.56 11.51
CA PHE A 85 12.92 -18.66 11.44
C PHE A 85 12.33 -19.30 12.69
N GLN A 86 12.84 -20.46 13.12
CA GLN A 86 12.39 -21.18 14.33
C GLN A 86 12.53 -20.29 15.58
N ARG A 87 13.66 -19.61 15.74
CA ARG A 87 13.83 -18.67 16.84
C ARG A 87 12.77 -17.56 16.83
N ARG A 88 12.51 -16.97 15.67
CA ARG A 88 11.54 -15.85 15.55
C ARG A 88 10.09 -16.29 15.78
N VAL A 89 9.74 -17.53 15.51
CA VAL A 89 8.43 -18.09 15.85
C VAL A 89 8.22 -18.11 17.37
N VAL A 90 9.27 -18.44 18.12
CA VAL A 90 9.21 -18.55 19.58
C VAL A 90 9.28 -17.20 20.29
N ASP A 91 10.07 -16.27 19.78
CA ASP A 91 10.32 -14.98 20.43
C ASP A 91 9.33 -13.87 20.00
N PHE A 92 8.25 -14.22 19.30
CA PHE A 92 7.22 -13.30 18.85
C PHE A 92 7.75 -12.12 18.02
N ARG A 93 8.73 -12.39 17.14
CA ARG A 93 9.29 -11.40 16.23
C ARG A 93 10.04 -10.25 16.95
N ARG A 94 10.64 -10.50 18.09
CA ARG A 94 11.37 -9.49 18.88
C ARG A 94 12.38 -8.70 18.04
N ASP A 95 13.06 -9.36 17.12
CA ASP A 95 14.06 -8.75 16.22
C ASP A 95 13.45 -8.12 14.96
N ASP A 96 12.11 -8.08 14.83
CA ASP A 96 11.46 -7.47 13.68
C ASP A 96 11.71 -5.95 13.70
N PRO A 97 12.20 -5.37 12.61
CA PRO A 97 12.40 -3.93 12.51
C PRO A 97 11.17 -3.11 12.91
N VAL A 98 9.99 -3.55 12.50
CA VAL A 98 8.73 -2.84 12.78
C VAL A 98 8.40 -2.82 14.26
N THR A 99 8.70 -3.90 14.99
CA THR A 99 8.52 -3.97 16.44
C THR A 99 9.43 -2.97 17.19
N ASN A 100 10.54 -2.63 16.56
CA ASN A 100 11.53 -1.67 17.07
C ASN A 100 11.38 -0.27 16.43
N CYS A 101 10.21 0.07 15.89
CA CYS A 101 9.93 1.35 15.22
C CYS A 101 10.87 1.66 14.03
N LEU A 102 11.45 0.64 13.43
CA LEU A 102 12.28 0.74 12.24
C LEU A 102 11.46 0.42 10.98
N PRO A 103 11.83 0.89 9.81
CA PRO A 103 11.15 0.53 8.58
C PRO A 103 11.20 -0.97 8.28
N GLY A 104 10.10 -1.59 7.79
CA GLY A 104 10.02 -3.04 7.52
C GLY A 104 10.69 -3.37 6.21
N GLY A 105 11.02 -2.75 5.30
CA GLY A 105 11.58 -3.13 4.00
C GLY A 105 10.52 -3.49 2.95
N PRO A 106 10.94 -3.77 1.72
CA PRO A 106 10.03 -3.90 0.57
C PRO A 106 9.01 -5.03 0.68
N SER A 107 9.36 -6.14 1.30
CA SER A 107 8.48 -7.31 1.44
C SER A 107 7.25 -7.02 2.30
N ASP A 108 7.38 -6.15 3.26
CA ASP A 108 6.33 -5.80 4.20
C ASP A 108 5.24 -4.88 3.56
N MET A 109 5.54 -4.34 2.40
CA MET A 109 4.66 -3.45 1.64
C MET A 109 3.61 -4.19 0.82
N LEU A 110 3.79 -5.48 0.53
CA LEU A 110 2.93 -6.27 -0.37
C LEU A 110 1.50 -6.45 0.13
N SER A 111 1.25 -6.22 1.41
CA SER A 111 -0.04 -6.51 2.05
C SER A 111 -0.90 -5.28 2.34
N SER A 112 -0.46 -4.10 1.98
CA SER A 112 -1.12 -2.85 2.35
C SER A 112 -1.88 -2.20 1.20
N THR A 113 -2.88 -1.40 1.53
CA THR A 113 -3.41 -0.39 0.63
C THR A 113 -2.36 0.68 0.43
N TYR A 114 -2.20 1.16 -0.79
CA TYR A 114 -1.20 2.17 -1.13
C TYR A 114 -1.72 3.13 -2.19
N ARG A 115 -1.20 4.34 -2.18
CA ARG A 115 -1.43 5.34 -3.23
C ARG A 115 -0.24 5.38 -4.16
N ILE A 116 -0.51 5.35 -5.46
CA ILE A 116 0.49 5.67 -6.48
C ILE A 116 0.38 7.16 -6.82
N MET A 117 1.50 7.83 -6.79
CA MET A 117 1.70 9.18 -7.33
C MET A 117 2.69 9.09 -8.48
N GLN A 118 2.31 9.59 -9.64
CA GLN A 118 3.10 9.47 -10.86
C GLN A 118 3.49 10.85 -11.39
N SER A 119 4.76 10.98 -11.75
CA SER A 119 5.29 12.09 -12.50
C SER A 119 6.16 11.55 -13.65
N PRO A 120 6.58 12.37 -14.62
CA PRO A 120 7.45 11.91 -15.70
C PRO A 120 8.76 11.26 -15.22
N ALA A 121 9.29 11.70 -14.08
CA ALA A 121 10.58 11.26 -13.56
C ALA A 121 10.50 10.24 -12.44
N VAL A 122 9.37 10.14 -11.73
CA VAL A 122 9.25 9.29 -10.54
C VAL A 122 7.84 8.73 -10.44
N VAL A 123 7.76 7.44 -10.13
CA VAL A 123 6.56 6.80 -9.60
C VAL A 123 6.79 6.53 -8.13
N ALA A 124 5.95 7.09 -7.27
CA ALA A 124 6.01 6.91 -5.83
C ALA A 124 4.82 6.09 -5.33
N LEU A 125 5.09 5.05 -4.54
CA LEU A 125 4.10 4.27 -3.83
C LEU A 125 4.11 4.69 -2.36
N LEU A 126 2.99 5.19 -1.87
CA LEU A 126 2.79 5.60 -0.49
C LEU A 126 1.90 4.58 0.21
N TYR A 127 2.42 3.88 1.20
CA TYR A 127 1.73 2.80 1.89
C TYR A 127 1.01 3.32 3.12
N GLU A 128 -0.22 2.84 3.33
CA GLU A 128 -1.05 3.25 4.45
C GLU A 128 -0.54 2.69 5.79
N ASN A 129 0.01 1.50 5.78
CA ASN A 129 0.47 0.83 7.00
C ASN A 129 1.92 1.12 7.33
N GLY A 130 2.17 1.38 8.61
CA GLY A 130 3.50 1.45 9.22
C GLY A 130 4.17 2.82 9.19
N THR A 131 5.34 2.89 9.77
CA THR A 131 6.11 4.10 9.94
C THR A 131 6.77 4.53 8.62
N GLY A 132 6.26 5.60 8.00
CA GLY A 132 6.93 6.31 6.90
C GLY A 132 7.23 5.47 5.66
N ARG A 133 6.35 4.57 5.30
CA ARG A 133 6.60 3.63 4.20
C ARG A 133 6.27 4.24 2.86
N TYR A 134 7.26 4.39 2.04
CA TYR A 134 7.11 4.75 0.63
C TYR A 134 8.13 4.00 -0.21
N ARG A 135 7.89 3.91 -1.50
CA ARG A 135 8.85 3.43 -2.48
C ARG A 135 8.91 4.41 -3.63
N GLN A 136 10.12 4.79 -4.01
CA GLN A 136 10.36 5.60 -5.20
C GLN A 136 10.94 4.74 -6.30
N ILE A 137 10.38 4.84 -7.48
CA ILE A 137 10.87 4.22 -8.70
C ILE A 137 11.24 5.35 -9.65
N TYR A 138 12.51 5.49 -9.93
CA TYR A 138 13.00 6.54 -10.82
C TYR A 138 12.81 6.14 -12.28
N MET A 139 12.12 6.99 -13.03
CA MET A 139 11.73 6.77 -14.42
C MET A 139 12.51 7.67 -15.41
N ASP A 140 13.53 8.36 -14.92
CA ASP A 140 14.32 9.37 -15.65
C ASP A 140 15.53 8.78 -16.40
N GLY A 141 15.62 7.46 -16.49
CA GLY A 141 16.69 6.78 -17.22
C GLY A 141 17.99 6.62 -16.44
N ARG A 142 18.03 7.04 -15.16
CA ARG A 142 19.21 6.81 -14.33
C ARG A 142 19.48 5.32 -14.15
N LYS A 143 20.74 4.98 -13.92
CA LYS A 143 21.15 3.61 -13.58
C LYS A 143 21.07 3.39 -12.06
N LEU A 144 20.94 2.14 -11.65
CA LEU A 144 21.15 1.76 -10.26
C LEU A 144 22.59 2.09 -9.84
N PRO A 145 22.80 2.54 -8.59
CA PRO A 145 24.15 2.71 -8.05
C PRO A 145 24.92 1.39 -8.11
N THR A 146 26.21 1.44 -8.43
CA THR A 146 27.06 0.24 -8.53
C THR A 146 27.44 -0.32 -7.14
N ASP A 147 27.60 0.58 -6.17
CA ASP A 147 27.92 0.24 -4.79
C ASP A 147 27.12 1.13 -3.84
N PRO A 148 25.81 0.88 -3.70
CA PRO A 148 24.93 1.72 -2.88
C PRO A 148 25.14 1.42 -1.41
N ASN A 149 25.14 2.45 -0.60
CA ASN A 149 24.96 2.26 0.84
C ASN A 149 23.61 1.55 1.09
N PRO A 150 23.56 0.56 1.98
CA PRO A 150 22.30 -0.10 2.34
C PRO A 150 21.27 0.90 2.82
N THR A 151 20.06 0.78 2.31
CA THR A 151 18.89 1.54 2.79
C THR A 151 17.73 0.60 3.07
N TRP A 152 16.85 0.96 3.98
CA TRP A 152 15.68 0.14 4.34
C TRP A 152 14.77 -0.15 3.15
N LEU A 153 14.63 0.79 2.24
CA LEU A 153 13.69 0.70 1.12
C LEU A 153 14.39 0.33 -0.21
N GLY A 154 15.70 0.20 -0.18
CA GLY A 154 16.50 -0.10 -1.37
C GLY A 154 16.44 0.99 -2.45
N TYR A 155 16.84 0.64 -3.66
CA TYR A 155 16.83 1.52 -4.83
C TYR A 155 15.99 0.88 -5.93
N SER A 156 15.26 1.70 -6.67
CA SER A 156 14.44 1.22 -7.78
C SER A 156 14.54 2.18 -8.96
N VAL A 157 14.76 1.62 -10.12
CA VAL A 157 14.64 2.32 -11.41
C VAL A 157 13.65 1.57 -12.29
N GLY A 158 12.98 2.27 -13.16
CA GLY A 158 12.01 1.70 -14.09
C GLY A 158 12.10 2.32 -15.46
N ARG A 159 11.44 1.67 -16.43
CA ARG A 159 11.22 2.18 -17.77
C ARG A 159 9.84 1.74 -18.25
N TRP A 160 9.26 2.54 -19.13
CA TRP A 160 8.06 2.15 -19.86
C TRP A 160 8.47 1.29 -21.07
N GLU A 161 7.66 0.27 -21.33
CA GLU A 161 7.81 -0.60 -22.50
C GLU A 161 6.61 -0.47 -23.43
#